data_092c85c4259779c2e9acafe320aefdb5
#
_entry.id   092c85c4259779c2e9acafe320aefdb5
#
_cell.length_a   1.000
_cell.length_b   1.000
_cell.length_c   1.000
_cell.angle_alpha   90.00
_cell.angle_beta   90.00
_cell.angle_gamma   90.00
#
_symmetry.space_group_name_H-M   'P 1'
#
loop_
_entity.id
_entity.type
_entity.pdbx_description
1 polymer ?
#
loop_
_entity_poly.entity_id
_entity_poly.type
_entity_poly.pdbx_seq_one_letter_code
_entity_poly.pdbx_strand_id
1 'polypeptide(L)'
;MFDLRDNGGGILEDAVSCIDLIAPEGTVAYAEDKNGNRTVIGSSDAESSISLPMVCLVNGNTASAAELFAATLRTMNGARLVGTTTMGKGTIQSSPQRLSDGSAVVITVAKLVCGDGSCFDGTGLTVDVERALSAEEATNFYDYTPQTDPQVQRAVSAAQQLSGTTTLAGASSAAAAEDTAPAETAEGETAASEPETAASAAE
;
A
#
# COMPACT_ATOMS: atom_id res chain seq x y z
N MET A 1 6.14 -8.28 11.45
CA MET A 1 5.43 -7.00 11.20
C MET A 1 6.47 -5.90 11.05
N PHE A 2 6.31 -5.06 10.04
CA PHE A 2 7.13 -3.87 9.79
C PHE A 2 6.24 -2.64 10.00
N ASP A 3 6.67 -1.68 10.80
CA ASP A 3 5.97 -0.40 10.96
C ASP A 3 6.67 0.66 10.12
N LEU A 4 5.99 1.08 9.07
CA LEU A 4 6.45 2.08 8.10
C LEU A 4 5.62 3.37 8.19
N ARG A 5 4.79 3.52 9.22
CA ARG A 5 4.04 4.75 9.43
C ARG A 5 5.01 5.92 9.62
N ASP A 6 4.71 7.03 9.00
CA ASP A 6 5.52 8.26 9.01
C ASP A 6 6.97 8.09 8.49
N ASN A 7 7.24 6.97 7.78
CA ASN A 7 8.52 6.75 7.11
C ASN A 7 8.47 7.34 5.70
N GLY A 8 9.11 8.48 5.49
CA GLY A 8 9.19 9.16 4.19
C GLY A 8 10.11 8.49 3.16
N GLY A 9 10.66 7.32 3.46
CA GLY A 9 11.65 6.63 2.62
C GLY A 9 13.08 7.09 2.92
N GLY A 10 13.94 7.00 1.93
CA GLY A 10 15.36 7.33 2.06
C GLY A 10 16.16 6.84 0.86
N ILE A 11 17.31 6.26 1.12
CA ILE A 11 18.23 5.73 0.11
C ILE A 11 17.63 4.47 -0.50
N LEU A 12 17.48 4.46 -1.81
CA LEU A 12 16.83 3.37 -2.53
C LEU A 12 17.63 2.06 -2.44
N GLU A 13 18.93 2.15 -2.56
CA GLU A 13 19.86 1.02 -2.45
C GLU A 13 19.78 0.34 -1.08
N ASP A 14 19.61 1.11 -0.01
CA ASP A 14 19.44 0.57 1.34
C ASP A 14 18.11 -0.19 1.48
N ALA A 15 17.04 0.35 0.90
CA ALA A 15 15.76 -0.34 0.87
C ALA A 15 15.81 -1.65 0.08
N VAL A 16 16.49 -1.65 -1.08
CA VAL A 16 16.72 -2.87 -1.88
C VAL A 16 17.51 -3.89 -1.07
N SER A 17 18.57 -3.48 -0.39
CA SER A 17 19.38 -4.37 0.47
C SER A 17 18.57 -4.97 1.62
N CYS A 18 17.68 -4.18 2.24
CA CYS A 18 16.77 -4.69 3.27
C CYS A 18 15.74 -5.70 2.69
N ILE A 19 15.25 -5.45 1.49
CA ILE A 19 14.34 -6.35 0.79
C ILE A 19 15.03 -7.66 0.46
N ASP A 20 16.26 -7.62 -0.02
CA ASP A 20 17.07 -8.79 -0.38
C ASP A 20 17.26 -9.77 0.78
N LEU A 21 17.36 -9.26 2.01
CA LEU A 21 17.42 -10.09 3.23
C LEU A 21 16.12 -10.85 3.53
N ILE A 22 15.02 -10.55 2.84
CA ILE A 22 13.68 -11.01 3.21
C ILE A 22 12.96 -11.68 2.05
N ALA A 23 13.07 -11.08 0.86
CA ALA A 23 12.31 -11.48 -0.32
C ALA A 23 12.91 -12.72 -1.00
N PRO A 24 12.10 -13.52 -1.70
CA PRO A 24 12.61 -14.54 -2.61
C PRO A 24 13.33 -13.90 -3.80
N GLU A 25 14.03 -14.73 -4.60
CA GLU A 25 14.69 -14.28 -5.83
C GLU A 25 13.72 -13.54 -6.76
N GLY A 26 14.15 -12.41 -7.28
CA GLY A 26 13.39 -11.64 -8.25
C GLY A 26 13.82 -10.18 -8.39
N THR A 27 13.23 -9.52 -9.38
CA THR A 27 13.42 -8.08 -9.55
C THR A 27 12.60 -7.32 -8.52
N VAL A 28 13.28 -6.41 -7.80
CA VAL A 28 12.67 -5.53 -6.79
C VAL A 28 12.13 -4.25 -7.45
N ALA A 29 12.93 -3.62 -8.31
CA ALA A 29 12.57 -2.35 -8.89
C ALA A 29 13.23 -2.07 -10.26
N TYR A 30 12.52 -1.24 -11.05
CA TYR A 30 13.02 -0.63 -12.27
C TYR A 30 13.00 0.90 -12.15
N ALA A 31 13.96 1.54 -12.80
CA ALA A 31 13.86 2.94 -13.19
C ALA A 31 13.28 3.00 -14.61
N GLU A 32 12.16 3.71 -14.77
CA GLU A 32 11.54 3.94 -16.09
C GLU A 32 11.80 5.38 -16.55
N ASP A 33 12.49 5.54 -17.67
CA ASP A 33 12.80 6.85 -18.24
C ASP A 33 11.57 7.49 -18.92
N LYS A 34 11.72 8.73 -19.39
CA LYS A 34 10.66 9.47 -20.08
C LYS A 34 10.18 8.83 -21.40
N ASN A 35 10.93 7.87 -21.95
CA ASN A 35 10.61 7.15 -23.19
C ASN A 35 9.98 5.80 -22.91
N GLY A 36 9.79 5.42 -21.63
CA GLY A 36 9.27 4.13 -21.20
C GLY A 36 10.30 3.01 -21.15
N ASN A 37 11.61 3.32 -21.30
CA ASN A 37 12.64 2.29 -21.15
C ASN A 37 12.88 1.99 -19.67
N ARG A 38 12.90 0.70 -19.33
CA ARG A 38 13.11 0.22 -17.96
C ARG A 38 14.51 -0.33 -17.77
N THR A 39 15.16 0.10 -16.71
CA THR A 39 16.45 -0.43 -16.25
C THR A 39 16.26 -1.02 -14.87
N VAL A 40 16.73 -2.25 -14.62
CA VAL A 40 16.71 -2.86 -13.28
C VAL A 40 17.62 -2.05 -12.37
N ILE A 41 17.10 -1.63 -11.23
CA ILE A 41 17.82 -0.87 -10.20
C ILE A 41 17.84 -1.58 -8.84
N GLY A 42 17.22 -2.74 -8.75
CA GLY A 42 17.25 -3.57 -7.55
C GLY A 42 16.74 -4.98 -7.83
N SER A 43 17.39 -5.97 -7.24
CA SER A 43 16.99 -7.38 -7.29
C SER A 43 17.30 -8.06 -5.96
N SER A 44 16.61 -9.18 -5.69
CA SER A 44 16.89 -10.09 -4.59
C SER A 44 17.41 -11.41 -5.15
N ASP A 45 18.41 -12.01 -4.47
CA ASP A 45 19.01 -13.29 -4.84
C ASP A 45 18.46 -14.48 -4.03
N ALA A 46 17.65 -14.22 -3.02
CA ALA A 46 17.04 -15.21 -2.12
C ALA A 46 18.00 -15.95 -1.17
N GLU A 47 19.26 -15.54 -1.03
CA GLU A 47 20.17 -16.19 -0.07
C GLU A 47 19.62 -16.19 1.37
N SER A 48 18.81 -15.17 1.70
CA SER A 48 18.25 -14.94 3.04
C SER A 48 16.74 -14.91 3.10
N SER A 49 16.01 -15.44 2.09
CA SER A 49 14.56 -15.29 2.01
C SER A 49 13.81 -15.83 3.23
N ILE A 50 12.78 -15.11 3.65
CA ILE A 50 11.97 -15.43 4.83
C ILE A 50 10.53 -15.79 4.40
N SER A 51 10.12 -17.03 4.69
CA SER A 51 8.77 -17.54 4.39
C SER A 51 7.88 -17.51 5.65
N LEU A 52 7.65 -16.34 6.20
CA LEU A 52 6.74 -16.13 7.34
C LEU A 52 5.60 -15.19 6.95
N PRO A 53 4.41 -15.32 7.57
CA PRO A 53 3.35 -14.34 7.41
C PRO A 53 3.82 -12.93 7.77
N MET A 54 3.66 -11.99 6.85
CA MET A 54 4.15 -10.63 7.01
C MET A 54 3.02 -9.61 6.93
N VAL A 55 3.17 -8.52 7.66
CA VAL A 55 2.28 -7.35 7.62
C VAL A 55 3.14 -6.10 7.69
N CYS A 56 2.80 -5.11 6.86
CA CYS A 56 3.36 -3.76 6.92
C CYS A 56 2.28 -2.78 7.38
N LEU A 57 2.56 -2.02 8.44
CA LEU A 57 1.78 -0.85 8.83
C LEU A 57 2.23 0.34 7.98
N VAL A 58 1.26 1.01 7.35
CA VAL A 58 1.52 2.15 6.46
C VAL A 58 0.50 3.27 6.69
N ASN A 59 0.86 4.51 6.36
CA ASN A 59 -0.06 5.64 6.38
C ASN A 59 0.25 6.65 5.27
N GLY A 60 -0.49 7.76 5.23
CA GLY A 60 -0.33 8.81 4.21
C GLY A 60 1.04 9.51 4.19
N ASN A 61 1.87 9.30 5.21
CA ASN A 61 3.25 9.81 5.28
C ASN A 61 4.29 8.73 4.92
N THR A 62 3.86 7.47 4.70
CA THR A 62 4.73 6.45 4.13
C THR A 62 5.01 6.77 2.67
N ALA A 63 6.28 6.93 2.27
CA ALA A 63 6.63 7.46 0.96
C ALA A 63 7.89 6.83 0.34
N SER A 64 7.98 6.87 -1.01
CA SER A 64 9.22 6.60 -1.76
C SER A 64 9.78 5.18 -1.51
N ALA A 65 11.03 5.05 -1.04
CA ALA A 65 11.68 3.78 -0.76
C ALA A 65 10.91 2.92 0.27
N ALA A 66 10.18 3.53 1.22
CA ALA A 66 9.31 2.82 2.15
C ALA A 66 8.07 2.24 1.44
N GLU A 67 7.54 2.93 0.42
CA GLU A 67 6.48 2.39 -0.42
C GLU A 67 6.98 1.22 -1.26
N LEU A 68 8.19 1.33 -1.85
CA LEU A 68 8.81 0.22 -2.57
C LEU A 68 8.97 -1.01 -1.66
N PHE A 69 9.46 -0.82 -0.44
CA PHE A 69 9.61 -1.91 0.53
C PHE A 69 8.26 -2.59 0.81
N ALA A 70 7.23 -1.82 1.12
CA ALA A 70 5.90 -2.36 1.39
C ALA A 70 5.28 -3.06 0.16
N ALA A 71 5.40 -2.46 -1.03
CA ALA A 71 4.90 -3.02 -2.28
C ALA A 71 5.60 -4.35 -2.62
N THR A 72 6.93 -4.40 -2.49
CA THR A 72 7.71 -5.59 -2.78
C THR A 72 7.38 -6.73 -1.82
N LEU A 73 7.29 -6.48 -0.51
CA LEU A 73 6.89 -7.52 0.43
C LEU A 73 5.46 -8.02 0.17
N ARG A 74 4.54 -7.14 -0.27
CA ARG A 74 3.19 -7.56 -0.67
C ARG A 74 3.22 -8.48 -1.88
N THR A 75 3.98 -8.13 -2.92
CA THR A 75 4.00 -8.88 -4.18
C THR A 75 4.85 -10.15 -4.14
N MET A 76 6.00 -10.12 -3.46
CA MET A 76 6.95 -11.25 -3.43
C MET A 76 6.75 -12.18 -2.22
N ASN A 77 6.35 -11.65 -1.06
CA ASN A 77 6.19 -12.42 0.18
C ASN A 77 4.73 -12.62 0.60
N GLY A 78 3.76 -12.06 -0.13
CA GLY A 78 2.35 -12.12 0.24
C GLY A 78 2.00 -11.32 1.51
N ALA A 79 2.80 -10.31 1.85
CA ALA A 79 2.53 -9.44 2.99
C ALA A 79 1.20 -8.67 2.81
N ARG A 80 0.49 -8.39 3.90
CA ARG A 80 -0.66 -7.49 3.90
C ARG A 80 -0.27 -6.09 4.36
N LEU A 81 -0.81 -5.09 3.68
CA LEU A 81 -0.70 -3.70 4.10
C LEU A 81 -1.89 -3.33 4.99
N VAL A 82 -1.60 -2.77 6.15
CA VAL A 82 -2.61 -2.36 7.16
C VAL A 82 -2.41 -0.88 7.47
N GLY A 83 -3.49 -0.12 7.56
CA GLY A 83 -3.44 1.31 7.87
C GLY A 83 -4.25 2.15 6.90
N THR A 84 -3.62 3.11 6.24
CA THR A 84 -4.25 3.96 5.22
C THR A 84 -3.38 4.07 3.97
N THR A 85 -3.97 4.48 2.84
CA THR A 85 -3.26 4.68 1.57
C THR A 85 -2.00 5.52 1.78
N THR A 86 -0.89 5.13 1.14
CA THR A 86 0.40 5.80 1.24
C THR A 86 0.49 7.06 0.39
N MET A 87 1.59 7.80 0.47
CA MET A 87 1.76 9.11 -0.16
C MET A 87 1.75 9.06 -1.69
N GLY A 88 2.35 8.06 -2.32
CA GLY A 88 2.46 7.97 -3.77
C GLY A 88 3.65 8.73 -4.36
N LYS A 89 4.82 8.69 -3.72
CA LYS A 89 6.05 9.27 -4.27
C LYS A 89 6.84 8.21 -5.04
N GLY A 90 6.46 7.97 -6.30
CA GLY A 90 7.09 7.01 -7.20
C GLY A 90 8.06 7.64 -8.20
N THR A 91 8.86 8.64 -7.78
CA THR A 91 9.84 9.32 -8.65
C THR A 91 11.25 9.17 -8.12
N ILE A 92 12.23 9.06 -9.06
CA ILE A 92 13.66 9.00 -8.78
C ILE A 92 14.29 10.34 -9.11
N GLN A 93 15.07 10.88 -8.16
CA GLN A 93 15.74 12.16 -8.28
C GLN A 93 17.20 11.98 -8.72
N SER A 94 17.73 12.95 -9.48
CA SER A 94 19.16 12.99 -9.81
C SER A 94 20.00 13.28 -8.56
N SER A 95 21.27 12.91 -8.60
CA SER A 95 22.24 13.51 -7.70
C SER A 95 22.29 15.02 -7.92
N PRO A 96 22.60 15.82 -6.87
CA PRO A 96 22.72 17.27 -7.00
C PRO A 96 23.77 17.66 -8.06
N GLN A 97 23.32 18.38 -9.09
CA GLN A 97 24.19 18.92 -10.15
C GLN A 97 24.63 20.34 -9.73
N ARG A 98 25.92 20.51 -9.43
CA ARG A 98 26.48 21.81 -9.02
C ARG A 98 26.53 22.77 -10.20
N LEU A 99 26.12 24.01 -9.97
CA LEU A 99 26.19 25.11 -10.92
C LEU A 99 27.44 25.96 -10.64
N SER A 100 27.80 26.86 -11.60
CA SER A 100 29.01 27.67 -11.53
C SER A 100 29.00 28.72 -10.39
N ASP A 101 27.83 29.07 -9.88
CA ASP A 101 27.64 30.00 -8.77
C ASP A 101 27.65 29.30 -7.38
N GLY A 102 27.87 27.99 -7.34
CA GLY A 102 27.90 27.18 -6.11
C GLY A 102 26.53 26.63 -5.69
N SER A 103 25.47 27.00 -6.38
CA SER A 103 24.13 26.37 -6.18
C SER A 103 24.10 24.96 -6.78
N ALA A 104 23.01 24.22 -6.54
CA ALA A 104 22.81 22.89 -7.14
C ALA A 104 21.37 22.70 -7.57
N VAL A 105 21.17 21.89 -8.61
CA VAL A 105 19.85 21.48 -9.13
C VAL A 105 19.67 19.99 -8.92
N VAL A 106 18.50 19.60 -8.42
CA VAL A 106 18.01 18.21 -8.33
C VAL A 106 16.76 18.13 -9.18
N ILE A 107 16.71 17.17 -10.11
CA ILE A 107 15.58 16.99 -11.01
C ILE A 107 15.08 15.55 -10.97
N THR A 108 13.81 15.33 -11.28
CA THR A 108 13.26 14.01 -11.52
C THR A 108 13.81 13.44 -12.82
N VAL A 109 14.38 12.25 -12.77
CA VAL A 109 15.04 11.59 -13.92
C VAL A 109 14.32 10.32 -14.37
N ALA A 110 13.56 9.67 -13.49
CA ALA A 110 12.83 8.44 -13.81
C ALA A 110 11.62 8.26 -12.88
N LYS A 111 10.73 7.32 -13.26
CA LYS A 111 9.73 6.74 -12.36
C LYS A 111 10.28 5.49 -11.72
N LEU A 112 9.90 5.28 -10.47
CA LEU A 112 10.14 4.06 -9.73
C LEU A 112 9.01 3.08 -10.00
N VAL A 113 9.34 1.97 -10.65
CA VAL A 113 8.39 0.91 -11.00
C VAL A 113 8.76 -0.34 -10.21
N CYS A 114 7.78 -0.96 -9.54
CA CYS A 114 7.99 -2.19 -8.78
C CYS A 114 8.35 -3.36 -9.70
N GLY A 115 8.93 -4.42 -9.12
CA GLY A 115 9.35 -5.62 -9.86
C GLY A 115 8.23 -6.32 -10.64
N ASP A 116 6.98 -6.22 -10.15
CA ASP A 116 5.77 -6.72 -10.82
C ASP A 116 5.25 -5.79 -11.94
N GLY A 117 5.91 -4.67 -12.17
CA GLY A 117 5.53 -3.67 -13.16
C GLY A 117 4.52 -2.62 -12.69
N SER A 118 4.03 -2.72 -11.46
CA SER A 118 3.14 -1.70 -10.87
C SER A 118 3.89 -0.41 -10.54
N CYS A 119 3.17 0.70 -10.50
CA CYS A 119 3.71 2.01 -10.14
C CYS A 119 2.73 2.72 -9.20
N PHE A 120 3.22 3.18 -8.07
CA PHE A 120 2.43 3.90 -7.08
C PHE A 120 2.52 5.43 -7.20
N ASP A 121 3.22 5.94 -8.22
CA ASP A 121 3.41 7.38 -8.41
C ASP A 121 2.09 8.12 -8.57
N GLY A 122 1.85 9.12 -7.72
CA GLY A 122 0.65 9.95 -7.69
C GLY A 122 -0.60 9.28 -7.09
N THR A 123 -0.58 7.96 -6.81
CA THR A 123 -1.75 7.23 -6.30
C THR A 123 -1.55 6.65 -4.91
N GLY A 124 -0.31 6.33 -4.54
CA GLY A 124 0.01 5.57 -3.34
C GLY A 124 -0.35 4.09 -3.44
N LEU A 125 0.00 3.35 -2.40
CA LEU A 125 -0.38 1.95 -2.22
C LEU A 125 -1.70 1.91 -1.46
N THR A 126 -2.72 1.29 -2.04
CA THR A 126 -3.94 0.94 -1.30
C THR A 126 -3.65 -0.17 -0.31
N VAL A 127 -4.31 -0.13 0.85
CA VAL A 127 -4.12 -1.12 1.91
C VAL A 127 -5.08 -2.30 1.75
N ASP A 128 -4.65 -3.48 2.22
CA ASP A 128 -5.47 -4.69 2.23
C ASP A 128 -6.45 -4.69 3.42
N VAL A 129 -6.08 -3.98 4.48
CA VAL A 129 -6.86 -3.84 5.70
C VAL A 129 -6.85 -2.38 6.14
N GLU A 130 -7.95 -1.69 5.90
CA GLU A 130 -8.06 -0.29 6.33
C GLU A 130 -8.20 -0.17 7.84
N ARG A 131 -7.40 0.72 8.44
CA ARG A 131 -7.46 1.11 9.85
C ARG A 131 -6.92 2.52 10.00
N ALA A 132 -7.76 3.50 9.73
CA ALA A 132 -7.45 4.88 10.09
C ALA A 132 -7.56 5.08 11.60
N LEU A 133 -6.79 6.02 12.15
CA LEU A 133 -6.96 6.49 13.52
C LEU A 133 -8.12 7.48 13.59
N SER A 134 -8.93 7.40 14.63
CA SER A 134 -9.88 8.48 14.95
C SER A 134 -9.10 9.75 15.38
N ALA A 135 -9.79 10.89 15.44
CA ALA A 135 -9.17 12.14 15.90
C ALA A 135 -8.59 12.04 17.32
N GLU A 136 -9.28 11.32 18.21
CA GLU A 136 -8.82 11.05 19.57
C GLU A 136 -7.59 10.14 19.57
N GLU A 137 -7.62 9.02 18.82
CA GLU A 137 -6.50 8.10 18.70
C GLU A 137 -5.26 8.79 18.11
N ALA A 138 -5.44 9.65 17.11
CA ALA A 138 -4.35 10.39 16.49
C ALA A 138 -3.70 11.40 17.48
N THR A 139 -4.49 12.01 18.35
CA THR A 139 -3.97 12.90 19.40
C THR A 139 -3.09 12.15 20.38
N ASN A 140 -3.45 10.90 20.70
CA ASN A 140 -2.75 10.07 21.68
C ASN A 140 -1.70 9.14 21.03
N PHE A 141 -1.37 9.35 19.78
CA PHE A 141 -0.52 8.43 18.99
C PHE A 141 0.80 8.08 19.68
N TYR A 142 1.48 9.06 20.27
CA TYR A 142 2.76 8.86 20.94
C TYR A 142 2.67 8.27 22.34
N ASP A 143 1.45 8.13 22.89
CA ASP A 143 1.22 7.53 24.21
C ASP A 143 0.96 6.01 24.09
N TYR A 144 0.77 5.50 22.87
CA TYR A 144 0.56 4.09 22.65
C TYR A 144 1.83 3.26 22.83
N THR A 145 1.65 2.10 23.45
CA THR A 145 2.61 1.00 23.38
C THR A 145 2.20 0.03 22.27
N PRO A 146 3.09 -0.89 21.84
CA PRO A 146 2.70 -1.92 20.86
C PRO A 146 1.47 -2.73 21.27
N GLN A 147 1.21 -2.85 22.58
CA GLN A 147 0.06 -3.59 23.12
C GLN A 147 -1.23 -2.78 23.15
N THR A 148 -1.15 -1.45 23.11
CA THR A 148 -2.32 -0.55 23.19
C THR A 148 -2.60 0.19 21.88
N ASP A 149 -1.67 0.17 20.91
CA ASP A 149 -1.84 0.79 19.61
C ASP A 149 -2.90 0.06 18.78
N PRO A 150 -4.02 0.73 18.41
CA PRO A 150 -5.12 0.07 17.72
C PRO A 150 -4.76 -0.39 16.30
N GLN A 151 -3.80 0.27 15.63
CA GLN A 151 -3.32 -0.15 14.31
C GLN A 151 -2.39 -1.35 14.43
N VAL A 152 -1.51 -1.40 15.44
CA VAL A 152 -0.67 -2.57 15.73
C VAL A 152 -1.54 -3.78 16.06
N GLN A 153 -2.57 -3.64 16.89
CA GLN A 153 -3.50 -4.73 17.22
C GLN A 153 -4.22 -5.24 15.95
N ARG A 154 -4.61 -4.34 15.07
CA ARG A 154 -5.22 -4.72 13.78
C ARG A 154 -4.25 -5.47 12.88
N ALA A 155 -2.98 -5.04 12.84
CA ALA A 155 -1.91 -5.69 12.08
C ALA A 155 -1.58 -7.08 12.62
N VAL A 156 -1.52 -7.25 13.93
CA VAL A 156 -1.35 -8.57 14.58
C VAL A 156 -2.50 -9.51 14.21
N SER A 157 -3.73 -9.02 14.25
CA SER A 157 -4.90 -9.80 13.83
C SER A 157 -4.82 -10.23 12.34
N ALA A 158 -4.35 -9.33 11.47
CA ALA A 158 -4.16 -9.64 10.05
C ALA A 158 -3.04 -10.70 9.84
N ALA A 159 -1.95 -10.60 10.58
CA ALA A 159 -0.86 -11.60 10.53
C ALA A 159 -1.32 -12.98 11.01
N GLN A 160 -2.12 -13.04 12.06
CA GLN A 160 -2.71 -14.29 12.57
C GLN A 160 -3.64 -14.94 11.54
N GLN A 161 -4.42 -14.15 10.81
CA GLN A 161 -5.26 -14.67 9.72
C GLN A 161 -4.42 -15.25 8.58
N LEU A 162 -3.29 -14.64 8.22
CA LEU A 162 -2.36 -15.18 7.23
C LEU A 162 -1.73 -16.51 7.66
N SER A 163 -1.44 -16.67 8.95
CA SER A 163 -0.84 -17.90 9.48
C SER A 163 -1.83 -19.05 9.69
N GLY A 164 -3.13 -18.84 9.44
CA GLY A 164 -4.17 -19.82 9.75
C GLY A 164 -4.34 -20.11 11.24
N THR A 165 -3.69 -19.35 12.10
CA THR A 165 -3.75 -19.50 13.55
C THR A 165 -4.92 -18.68 14.08
N THR A 166 -6.11 -19.28 14.12
CA THR A 166 -7.22 -18.72 14.90
C THR A 166 -6.92 -18.99 16.38
N THR A 167 -6.24 -18.07 17.04
CA THR A 167 -6.12 -18.13 18.49
C THR A 167 -7.44 -17.64 19.07
N LEU A 168 -8.26 -18.58 19.55
CA LEU A 168 -9.36 -18.29 20.45
C LEU A 168 -8.74 -17.84 21.80
N ALA A 169 -8.39 -16.58 21.92
CA ALA A 169 -8.03 -15.95 23.19
C ALA A 169 -9.06 -14.88 23.47
N GLY A 170 -9.86 -15.13 24.51
CA GLY A 170 -10.87 -14.33 25.15
C GLY A 170 -10.98 -12.85 24.79
N ALA A 171 -11.86 -12.52 23.89
CA ALA A 171 -12.41 -11.18 23.81
C ALA A 171 -13.58 -11.12 24.78
N SER A 172 -13.38 -10.40 25.88
CA SER A 172 -14.45 -9.89 26.71
C SER A 172 -15.43 -9.11 25.84
N SER A 173 -16.66 -9.58 25.86
CA SER A 173 -17.87 -9.00 25.28
C SER A 173 -17.99 -7.50 25.54
N ALA A 174 -18.10 -6.69 24.46
CA ALA A 174 -18.92 -5.49 24.47
C ALA A 174 -19.36 -5.13 23.05
N ALA A 175 -20.68 -5.14 22.88
CA ALA A 175 -21.47 -4.47 21.86
C ALA A 175 -21.45 -5.04 20.42
N ALA A 176 -22.27 -6.07 20.23
CA ALA A 176 -23.04 -6.24 19.02
C ALA A 176 -24.19 -5.23 19.04
N ALA A 177 -24.23 -4.30 18.10
CA ALA A 177 -25.44 -3.59 17.74
C ALA A 177 -25.93 -4.19 16.44
N GLU A 178 -27.04 -4.89 16.54
CA GLU A 178 -27.87 -5.36 15.43
C GLU A 178 -28.40 -4.14 14.66
N ASP A 179 -28.20 -4.12 13.36
CA ASP A 179 -29.03 -3.31 12.46
C ASP A 179 -29.74 -4.27 11.51
N THR A 180 -30.98 -4.61 11.90
CA THR A 180 -31.95 -5.32 11.10
C THR A 180 -32.73 -4.28 10.34
N ALA A 181 -32.53 -4.16 9.02
CA ALA A 181 -33.45 -3.49 8.13
C ALA A 181 -34.57 -4.46 7.68
N PRO A 182 -35.83 -4.08 7.68
CA PRO A 182 -36.93 -4.94 7.25
C PRO A 182 -37.07 -4.94 5.73
N ALA A 183 -37.27 -6.14 5.21
CA ALA A 183 -37.71 -6.36 3.83
C ALA A 183 -39.18 -5.87 3.67
N GLU A 184 -39.44 -5.04 2.69
CA GLU A 184 -40.77 -4.70 2.23
C GLU A 184 -40.96 -5.25 0.82
N THR A 185 -41.89 -6.20 0.74
CA THR A 185 -42.46 -6.76 -0.48
C THR A 185 -43.55 -5.84 -1.00
N ALA A 186 -43.52 -5.49 -2.28
CA ALA A 186 -44.70 -5.05 -3.01
C ALA A 186 -44.68 -5.61 -4.43
N GLU A 187 -45.68 -6.41 -4.69
CA GLU A 187 -46.08 -6.97 -6.00
C GLU A 187 -46.80 -5.95 -6.89
N GLY A 188 -46.70 -6.20 -8.21
CA GLY A 188 -47.71 -5.84 -9.21
C GLY A 188 -47.51 -4.48 -9.87
N GLU A 189 -47.49 -4.31 -11.14
CA GLU A 189 -48.44 -4.71 -12.19
C GLU A 189 -47.90 -4.24 -13.57
N THR A 190 -48.23 -4.98 -14.56
CA THR A 190 -48.02 -4.88 -16.00
C THR A 190 -48.48 -3.58 -16.64
N ALA A 191 -47.77 -3.07 -17.66
CA ALA A 191 -48.33 -2.77 -18.98
C ALA A 191 -47.30 -2.34 -20.02
N ALA A 192 -47.44 -2.91 -21.19
CA ALA A 192 -46.67 -2.75 -22.40
C ALA A 192 -46.91 -1.41 -23.11
N SER A 193 -45.94 -0.95 -23.88
CA SER A 193 -46.07 -0.54 -25.28
C SER A 193 -44.75 -0.01 -25.85
N GLU A 194 -44.20 -0.70 -26.82
CA GLU A 194 -43.36 -0.20 -27.92
C GLU A 194 -44.29 0.48 -28.98
N PRO A 195 -43.75 1.00 -30.12
CA PRO A 195 -42.46 1.66 -30.44
C PRO A 195 -42.61 3.01 -31.16
N GLU A 196 -41.58 3.70 -31.49
CA GLU A 196 -41.40 4.31 -32.84
C GLU A 196 -40.06 5.01 -33.06
N THR A 197 -39.47 4.63 -34.11
CA THR A 197 -38.50 5.05 -35.08
C THR A 197 -38.34 6.56 -35.34
N ALA A 198 -37.09 6.96 -35.68
CA ALA A 198 -36.57 7.72 -36.84
C ALA A 198 -35.35 8.55 -36.41
N ALA A 199 -34.16 8.33 -36.88
CA ALA A 199 -33.55 8.58 -38.19
C ALA A 199 -33.10 10.04 -38.43
N SER A 200 -31.84 10.13 -38.94
CA SER A 200 -31.28 11.21 -39.78
C SER A 200 -30.52 12.31 -39.04
N ALA A 201 -29.23 12.40 -39.20
CA ALA A 201 -28.30 12.78 -40.26
C ALA A 201 -27.73 14.21 -40.10
N ALA A 202 -26.41 14.23 -40.28
CA ALA A 202 -25.58 15.27 -40.90
C ALA A 202 -25.37 16.62 -40.16
N GLU A 203 -24.22 16.95 -39.76
CA GLU A 203 -23.11 17.61 -40.46
C GLU A 203 -21.82 17.53 -39.63
#